data_60a34c62c395f42d40c9050d775633f6
#
_entry.id   60a34c62c395f42d40c9050d775633f6
#
_cell.length_a   1.000
_cell.length_b   1.000
_cell.length_c   1.000
_cell.angle_alpha   90.00
_cell.angle_beta   90.00
_cell.angle_gamma   90.00
#
_symmetry.space_group_name_H-M   'P 1'
#
loop_
_entity.id
_entity.type
_entity.pdbx_description
1 polymer ?
#
loop_
_entity_poly.entity_id
_entity_poly.type
_entity_poly.pdbx_seq_one_letter_code
_entity_poly.pdbx_strand_id
1 'polypeptide(L)'
;ERHAFVVETFNKMPGVKCIPAGGAFYAFPDTRGAIESLAKRDVIKAANDLAFSEYLLEKAGVAVVPGSAFGAEGYIRISFATSMDNLKNALARIHQAIA
;
A
#
# COMPACT_ATOMS: atom_id res chain seq x y z
N GLU A 1 -3.95 17.90 -5.01
CA GLU A 1 -2.85 17.24 -5.70
C GLU A 1 -2.82 15.75 -5.43
N ARG A 2 -2.34 15.01 -6.42
CA ARG A 2 -2.30 13.55 -6.29
C ARG A 2 -1.43 13.10 -5.13
N HIS A 3 -0.29 13.74 -4.95
CA HIS A 3 0.63 13.37 -3.86
C HIS A 3 -0.01 13.54 -2.49
N ALA A 4 -0.62 14.69 -2.25
CA ALA A 4 -1.27 14.95 -0.97
C ALA A 4 -2.44 13.99 -0.74
N PHE A 5 -3.20 13.69 -1.79
CA PHE A 5 -4.31 12.76 -1.70
C PHE A 5 -3.83 11.35 -1.32
N VAL A 6 -2.74 10.90 -1.93
CA VAL A 6 -2.18 9.57 -1.65
C VAL A 6 -1.73 9.47 -0.19
N VAL A 7 -0.97 10.47 0.27
CA VAL A 7 -0.46 10.47 1.64
C VAL A 7 -1.61 10.47 2.64
N GLU A 8 -2.59 11.35 2.43
CA GLU A 8 -3.74 11.44 3.33
C GLU A 8 -4.53 10.14 3.36
N THR A 9 -4.74 9.55 2.19
CA THR A 9 -5.56 8.35 2.09
C THR A 9 -4.88 7.18 2.77
N PHE A 10 -3.59 6.99 2.55
CA PHE A 10 -2.86 5.92 3.21
C PHE A 10 -2.87 6.08 4.72
N ASN A 11 -2.75 7.31 5.22
CA ASN A 11 -2.74 7.54 6.66
C ASN A 11 -4.07 7.28 7.34
N LYS A 12 -5.15 7.16 6.55
CA LYS A 12 -6.46 6.78 7.08
C LYS A 12 -6.68 5.26 7.11
N MET A 13 -5.77 4.50 6.51
CA MET A 13 -5.91 3.05 6.46
C MET A 13 -5.35 2.41 7.73
N PRO A 14 -6.00 1.34 8.24
CA PRO A 14 -5.51 0.69 9.45
C PRO A 14 -4.14 0.03 9.23
N GLY A 15 -3.20 0.35 10.10
CA GLY A 15 -1.86 -0.25 10.05
C GLY A 15 -0.95 0.32 8.98
N VAL A 16 -1.31 1.45 8.37
CA VAL A 16 -0.51 2.06 7.31
C VAL A 16 -0.14 3.48 7.70
N LYS A 17 1.12 3.84 7.47
CA LYS A 17 1.61 5.20 7.69
C LYS A 17 2.36 5.65 6.45
N CYS A 18 2.07 6.83 5.97
CA CYS A 18 2.74 7.36 4.79
C CYS A 18 3.27 8.75 5.10
N ILE A 19 4.55 8.95 4.84
CA ILE A 19 5.21 10.23 5.06
C ILE A 19 5.31 10.94 3.71
N PRO A 20 5.03 12.25 3.64
CA PRO A 20 5.19 12.97 2.39
C PRO A 20 6.63 12.89 1.87
N ALA A 21 6.78 12.56 0.61
CA ALA A 21 8.08 12.54 -0.06
C ALA A 21 8.02 13.54 -1.21
N GLY A 22 9.00 14.41 -1.31
CA GLY A 22 8.96 15.46 -2.33
C GLY A 22 9.24 14.93 -3.72
N GLY A 23 8.51 15.47 -4.70
CA GLY A 23 8.91 15.43 -6.10
C GLY A 23 8.85 14.12 -6.86
N ALA A 24 8.44 13.03 -6.24
CA ALA A 24 8.42 11.75 -6.92
C ALA A 24 7.00 11.37 -7.35
N PHE A 25 6.90 10.45 -8.31
CA PHE A 25 5.62 9.90 -8.72
C PHE A 25 5.30 8.59 -7.98
N TYR A 26 5.99 8.37 -6.86
CA TYR A 26 5.82 7.15 -6.07
C TYR A 26 5.55 7.52 -4.62
N ALA A 27 4.78 6.67 -3.95
CA ALA A 27 4.62 6.74 -2.51
C ALA A 27 5.21 5.49 -1.90
N PHE A 28 5.70 5.62 -0.66
CA PHE A 28 6.35 4.52 0.08
C PHE A 28 5.67 4.36 1.43
N PRO A 29 4.43 3.90 1.47
CA PRO A 29 3.77 3.75 2.76
C PRO A 29 4.39 2.61 3.58
N ASP A 30 4.46 2.84 4.89
CA ASP A 30 4.85 1.83 5.85
C ASP A 30 3.62 0.97 6.12
N THR A 31 3.67 -0.29 5.68
CA THR A 31 2.53 -1.18 5.78
C THR A 31 2.73 -2.28 6.81
N ARG A 32 3.73 -2.16 7.68
CA ARG A 32 4.05 -3.21 8.66
C ARG A 32 2.86 -3.56 9.54
N GLY A 33 2.13 -2.56 10.01
CA GLY A 33 0.95 -2.81 10.83
C GLY A 33 -0.15 -3.55 10.10
N ALA A 34 -0.40 -3.19 8.84
CA ALA A 34 -1.40 -3.87 8.02
C ALA A 34 -0.98 -5.31 7.73
N ILE A 35 0.30 -5.53 7.42
CA ILE A 35 0.83 -6.86 7.16
C ILE A 35 0.63 -7.75 8.38
N GLU A 36 0.99 -7.25 9.55
CA GLU A 36 0.86 -8.00 10.80
C GLU A 36 -0.60 -8.34 11.09
N SER A 37 -1.47 -7.39 10.92
CA SER A 37 -2.90 -7.59 11.15
C SER A 37 -3.49 -8.66 10.23
N LEU A 38 -3.15 -8.60 8.94
CA LEU A 38 -3.65 -9.57 7.98
C LEU A 38 -3.09 -10.96 8.25
N ALA A 39 -1.82 -11.05 8.66
CA ALA A 39 -1.23 -12.34 8.99
C ALA A 39 -1.89 -12.95 10.23
N LYS A 40 -2.19 -12.12 11.24
CA LYS A 40 -2.87 -12.59 12.45
C LYS A 40 -4.27 -13.10 12.17
N ARG A 41 -4.93 -12.52 11.18
CA ARG A 41 -6.29 -12.92 10.79
C ARG A 41 -6.29 -14.05 9.76
N ASP A 42 -5.12 -14.59 9.44
CA ASP A 42 -4.97 -15.64 8.43
C ASP A 42 -5.41 -15.22 7.04
N VAL A 43 -5.41 -13.93 6.76
CA VAL A 43 -5.76 -13.43 5.43
C VAL A 43 -4.59 -13.62 4.48
N ILE A 44 -3.37 -13.41 4.97
CA ILE A 44 -2.16 -13.71 4.21
C ILE A 44 -1.36 -14.76 4.97
N LYS A 45 -0.62 -15.59 4.21
CA LYS A 45 0.06 -16.76 4.78
C LYS A 45 1.36 -16.42 5.49
N ALA A 46 1.98 -15.32 5.11
CA ALA A 46 3.26 -14.91 5.69
C ALA A 46 3.20 -13.43 6.02
N ALA A 47 3.84 -13.05 7.14
CA ALA A 47 3.86 -11.67 7.58
C ALA A 47 5.02 -10.93 6.92
N ASN A 48 4.97 -10.80 5.60
CA ASN A 48 6.01 -10.07 4.87
C ASN A 48 5.39 -9.30 3.71
N ASP A 49 6.19 -8.38 3.17
CA ASP A 49 5.68 -7.47 2.13
C ASP A 49 5.47 -8.18 0.79
N LEU A 50 6.18 -9.25 0.53
CA LEU A 50 5.97 -10.00 -0.69
C LEU A 50 4.57 -10.64 -0.71
N ALA A 51 4.20 -11.31 0.39
CA ALA A 51 2.87 -11.91 0.51
C ALA A 51 1.80 -10.84 0.48
N PHE A 52 2.04 -9.70 1.11
CA PHE A 52 1.12 -8.58 1.12
C PHE A 52 0.92 -8.01 -0.28
N SER A 53 2.01 -7.85 -1.04
CA SER A 53 1.93 -7.32 -2.41
C SER A 53 1.14 -8.26 -3.31
N GLU A 54 1.34 -9.57 -3.16
CA GLU A 54 0.58 -10.56 -3.92
C GLU A 54 -0.89 -10.51 -3.57
N TYR A 55 -1.18 -10.35 -2.29
CA TYR A 55 -2.55 -10.25 -1.81
C TYR A 55 -3.25 -9.01 -2.40
N LEU A 56 -2.57 -7.87 -2.44
CA LEU A 56 -3.14 -6.67 -3.02
C LEU A 56 -3.41 -6.82 -4.51
N LEU A 57 -2.54 -7.53 -5.21
CA LEU A 57 -2.77 -7.78 -6.63
C LEU A 57 -4.01 -8.64 -6.84
N GLU A 58 -4.17 -9.68 -6.03
CA GLU A 58 -5.30 -10.60 -6.17
C GLU A 58 -6.62 -9.99 -5.72
N LYS A 59 -6.61 -9.32 -4.57
CA LYS A 59 -7.86 -8.84 -3.97
C LYS A 59 -8.24 -7.45 -4.43
N ALA A 60 -7.26 -6.58 -4.59
CA ALA A 60 -7.52 -5.19 -4.97
C ALA A 60 -7.26 -4.92 -6.44
N GLY A 61 -6.59 -5.83 -7.13
CA GLY A 61 -6.21 -5.61 -8.51
C GLY A 61 -5.18 -4.51 -8.67
N VAL A 62 -4.38 -4.27 -7.64
CA VAL A 62 -3.40 -3.19 -7.63
C VAL A 62 -2.01 -3.78 -7.54
N ALA A 63 -1.17 -3.48 -8.52
CA ALA A 63 0.22 -3.92 -8.53
C ALA A 63 1.07 -2.94 -7.75
N VAL A 64 1.80 -3.43 -6.75
CA VAL A 64 2.72 -2.62 -5.97
C VAL A 64 4.07 -3.34 -5.93
N VAL A 65 5.13 -2.59 -5.62
CA VAL A 65 6.46 -3.19 -5.48
C VAL A 65 6.71 -3.42 -4.00
N PRO A 66 7.01 -4.68 -3.59
CA PRO A 66 7.31 -4.91 -2.17
C PRO A 66 8.62 -4.22 -1.78
N GLY A 67 8.62 -3.67 -0.56
CA GLY A 67 9.76 -2.90 -0.08
C GLY A 67 11.05 -3.72 -0.01
N SER A 68 10.96 -5.02 0.23
CA SER A 68 12.13 -5.87 0.29
C SER A 68 12.92 -5.85 -1.03
N ALA A 69 12.26 -5.54 -2.15
CA ALA A 69 12.93 -5.45 -3.44
C ALA A 69 13.88 -4.25 -3.52
N PHE A 70 13.71 -3.27 -2.64
CA PHE A 70 14.61 -2.11 -2.59
C PHE A 70 15.13 -1.86 -1.17
N GLY A 71 15.19 -2.90 -0.36
CA GLY A 71 15.83 -2.84 0.95
C GLY A 71 14.99 -2.25 2.06
N ALA A 72 13.68 -2.17 1.91
CA ALA A 72 12.78 -1.60 2.91
C ALA A 72 11.65 -2.56 3.23
N GLU A 73 11.98 -3.65 3.89
CA GLU A 73 10.98 -4.67 4.21
C GLU A 73 9.83 -4.10 5.03
N GLY A 74 8.60 -4.50 4.67
CA GLY A 74 7.40 -4.01 5.36
C GLY A 74 6.82 -2.76 4.73
N TYR A 75 7.50 -2.19 3.75
CA TYR A 75 7.00 -1.06 2.96
C TYR A 75 6.54 -1.55 1.61
N ILE A 76 5.77 -0.73 0.93
CA ILE A 76 5.46 -0.96 -0.49
C ILE A 76 5.73 0.32 -1.25
N ARG A 77 5.92 0.19 -2.56
CA ARG A 77 6.04 1.35 -3.45
C ARG A 77 4.87 1.31 -4.41
N ILE A 78 4.13 2.39 -4.48
CA ILE A 78 3.03 2.52 -5.41
C ILE A 78 3.21 3.77 -6.25
N SER A 79 3.00 3.63 -7.58
CA SER A 79 3.07 4.75 -8.49
C SER A 79 1.74 5.48 -8.51
N PHE A 80 1.80 6.82 -8.47
CA PHE A 80 0.57 7.62 -8.64
C PHE A 80 0.62 8.46 -9.91
N ALA A 81 1.43 8.04 -10.89
CA ALA A 81 1.47 8.69 -12.20
C ALA A 81 0.33 8.17 -13.06
N THR A 82 -0.89 8.47 -12.65
CA THR A 82 -2.10 8.04 -13.35
C THR A 82 -3.18 9.08 -13.10
N SER A 83 -4.37 8.88 -13.66
CA SER A 83 -5.46 9.82 -13.45
C SER A 83 -5.93 9.78 -11.99
N MET A 84 -6.51 10.89 -11.53
CA MET A 84 -7.03 10.96 -10.18
C MET A 84 -8.13 9.92 -9.94
N ASP A 85 -8.98 9.68 -10.93
CA ASP A 85 -10.05 8.70 -10.80
C ASP A 85 -9.52 7.29 -10.62
N ASN A 86 -8.51 6.91 -11.42
CA ASN A 86 -7.88 5.59 -11.27
C ASN A 86 -7.22 5.46 -9.92
N LEU A 87 -6.58 6.52 -9.46
CA LEU A 87 -5.89 6.52 -8.18
C LEU A 87 -6.88 6.36 -7.03
N LYS A 88 -7.99 7.09 -7.07
CA LYS A 88 -9.03 6.97 -6.05
C LYS A 88 -9.58 5.55 -5.98
N ASN A 89 -9.83 4.95 -7.14
CA ASN A 89 -10.34 3.58 -7.19
C ASN A 89 -9.32 2.59 -6.61
N ALA A 90 -8.06 2.74 -6.99
CA ALA A 90 -7.00 1.84 -6.51
C ALA A 90 -6.86 1.91 -5.00
N LEU A 91 -6.82 3.12 -4.45
CA LEU A 91 -6.65 3.30 -3.00
C LEU A 91 -7.86 2.82 -2.23
N ALA A 92 -9.07 3.01 -2.77
CA ALA A 92 -10.28 2.49 -2.14
C ALA A 92 -10.26 0.97 -2.07
N ARG A 93 -9.80 0.31 -3.12
CA ARG A 93 -9.70 -1.14 -3.14
C ARG A 93 -8.66 -1.64 -2.14
N ILE A 94 -7.53 -0.95 -2.03
CA ILE A 94 -6.51 -1.30 -1.04
C ILE A 94 -7.09 -1.18 0.36
N HIS A 95 -7.78 -0.09 0.64
CA HIS A 95 -8.37 0.12 1.96
C HIS A 95 -9.34 -1.02 2.31
N GLN A 96 -10.20 -1.40 1.37
CA GLN A 96 -11.14 -2.48 1.58
C GLN A 96 -10.43 -3.82 1.82
N ALA A 97 -9.33 -4.05 1.13
CA ALA A 97 -8.59 -5.31 1.24
C ALA A 97 -7.93 -5.47 2.61
N ILE A 98 -7.52 -4.37 3.24
CA ILE A 98 -6.80 -4.44 4.52
C ILE A 98 -7.70 -4.15 5.73
N ALA A 99 -8.89 -3.67 5.51
CA ALA A 99 -9.81 -3.30 6.60
C ALA A 99 -10.34 -4.49 7.39
#